data_ee8c8c0c8676262102304a6a2beebaf1
#
_entry.id   ee8c8c0c8676262102304a6a2beebaf1
#
_cell.length_a   1.000
_cell.length_b   1.000
_cell.length_c   1.000
_cell.angle_alpha   90.00
_cell.angle_beta   90.00
_cell.angle_gamma   90.00
#
_symmetry.space_group_name_H-M   'P 1'
#
loop_
_entity.id
_entity.type
_entity.pdbx_description
1 polymer ?
#
loop_
_entity_poly.entity_id
_entity_poly.type
_entity_poly.pdbx_seq_one_letter_code
_entity_poly.pdbx_strand_id
1 'polypeptide(L)'
;LNIDSFLLVSPLYSKPGPIGQTEWFNLLMDSAQKPCMIYNIPSRTGVKIPIEVLGKIESHKNFWAVKEASGSIEEYQAFKAACPNVPLYSGDDGLTPFFARAGCSGLVSVSANVWPEATNLYVEKCLSGDTESMLATWSDAIKAMFMAPNPIPVKVLLKEKGVIETSCLRAPLTNREIRDTQRLLKVDELITNWYNQNKK
;
A
#
# COMPACT_ATOMS: atom_id res chain seq x y z
N LEU A 1 3.92 23.77 -2.99
CA LEU A 1 4.77 22.61 -2.66
C LEU A 1 5.32 22.04 -3.96
N ASN A 2 6.61 21.72 -3.98
CA ASN A 2 7.23 21.04 -5.13
C ASN A 2 6.96 19.55 -4.98
N ILE A 3 5.91 19.06 -5.64
CA ILE A 3 5.47 17.67 -5.63
C ILE A 3 5.35 17.16 -7.06
N ASP A 4 5.64 15.87 -7.29
CA ASP A 4 5.67 15.27 -8.61
C ASP A 4 4.34 14.59 -8.98
N SER A 5 3.63 14.04 -7.99
CA SER A 5 2.39 13.29 -8.20
C SER A 5 1.48 13.31 -6.97
N PHE A 6 0.22 12.91 -7.16
CA PHE A 6 -0.78 12.80 -6.10
C PHE A 6 -1.27 11.37 -5.94
N LEU A 7 -1.60 11.00 -4.69
CA LEU A 7 -2.37 9.81 -4.36
C LEU A 7 -3.79 10.24 -4.01
N LEU A 8 -4.77 9.83 -4.82
CA LEU A 8 -6.17 10.21 -4.71
C LEU A 8 -7.00 9.05 -4.19
N VAL A 9 -7.91 9.33 -3.27
CA VAL A 9 -8.78 8.32 -2.65
C VAL A 9 -10.25 8.69 -2.84
N SER A 10 -11.14 7.68 -2.84
CA SER A 10 -12.59 7.92 -2.84
C SER A 10 -13.00 8.76 -1.63
N PRO A 11 -14.04 9.61 -1.76
CA PRO A 11 -14.54 10.39 -0.63
C PRO A 11 -14.88 9.51 0.56
N LEU A 12 -14.33 9.84 1.71
CA LEU A 12 -14.65 9.17 2.98
C LEU A 12 -16.08 9.56 3.39
N TYR A 13 -16.78 8.66 4.09
CA TYR A 13 -18.10 8.87 4.68
C TYR A 13 -19.26 9.00 3.67
N SER A 14 -19.17 9.87 2.66
CA SER A 14 -20.27 10.16 1.71
C SER A 14 -20.60 8.99 0.78
N LYS A 15 -19.66 8.08 0.55
CA LYS A 15 -19.81 6.83 -0.23
C LYS A 15 -20.54 7.03 -1.57
N PRO A 16 -20.04 7.90 -2.46
CA PRO A 16 -20.71 8.18 -3.72
C PRO A 16 -20.80 6.95 -4.62
N GLY A 17 -21.85 6.91 -5.43
CA GLY A 17 -22.01 5.91 -6.49
C GLY A 17 -21.06 6.15 -7.68
N PRO A 18 -21.14 5.31 -8.74
CA PRO A 18 -20.21 5.34 -9.87
C PRO A 18 -20.12 6.69 -10.59
N ILE A 19 -21.26 7.37 -10.77
CA ILE A 19 -21.30 8.69 -11.43
C ILE A 19 -20.50 9.70 -10.59
N GLY A 20 -20.84 9.82 -9.31
CA GLY A 20 -20.18 10.77 -8.42
C GLY A 20 -18.68 10.47 -8.22
N GLN A 21 -18.25 9.19 -8.20
CA GLN A 21 -16.84 8.85 -8.16
C GLN A 21 -16.10 9.21 -9.46
N THR A 22 -16.74 9.02 -10.62
CA THR A 22 -16.15 9.42 -11.91
C THR A 22 -15.94 10.94 -11.96
N GLU A 23 -16.96 11.72 -11.59
CA GLU A 23 -16.86 13.18 -11.54
C GLU A 23 -15.81 13.65 -10.52
N TRP A 24 -15.76 13.02 -9.36
CA TRP A 24 -14.78 13.30 -8.31
C TRP A 24 -13.34 13.12 -8.77
N PHE A 25 -13.02 11.96 -9.36
CA PHE A 25 -11.65 11.70 -9.81
C PHE A 25 -11.26 12.59 -10.99
N ASN A 26 -12.16 12.85 -11.95
CA ASN A 26 -11.89 13.80 -13.03
C ASN A 26 -11.60 15.20 -12.49
N LEU A 27 -12.43 15.71 -11.58
CA LEU A 27 -12.24 17.03 -10.96
C LEU A 27 -10.90 17.13 -10.22
N LEU A 28 -10.54 16.10 -9.46
CA LEU A 28 -9.27 16.08 -8.73
C LEU A 28 -8.07 16.03 -9.69
N MET A 29 -8.12 15.19 -10.72
CA MET A 29 -7.04 15.08 -11.71
C MET A 29 -6.87 16.35 -12.53
N ASP A 30 -7.98 17.01 -12.90
CA ASP A 30 -7.97 18.32 -13.58
C ASP A 30 -7.34 19.41 -12.69
N SER A 31 -7.71 19.42 -11.42
CA SER A 31 -7.18 20.39 -10.45
C SER A 31 -5.71 20.15 -10.10
N ALA A 32 -5.28 18.89 -10.02
CA ALA A 32 -3.93 18.50 -9.68
C ALA A 32 -2.91 18.89 -10.76
N GLN A 33 -3.29 18.77 -12.03
CA GLN A 33 -2.43 19.01 -13.22
C GLN A 33 -1.08 18.26 -13.15
N LYS A 34 -1.04 17.14 -12.45
CA LYS A 34 0.12 16.27 -12.22
C LYS A 34 -0.32 14.82 -12.31
N PRO A 35 0.60 13.86 -12.52
CA PRO A 35 0.27 12.45 -12.45
C PRO A 35 -0.44 12.08 -11.16
N CYS A 36 -1.53 11.33 -11.26
CA CYS A 36 -2.35 10.91 -10.13
C CYS A 36 -2.44 9.39 -10.07
N MET A 37 -2.14 8.83 -8.90
CA MET A 37 -2.40 7.44 -8.57
C MET A 37 -3.73 7.36 -7.82
N ILE A 38 -4.67 6.56 -8.32
CA ILE A 38 -5.97 6.35 -7.66
C ILE A 38 -5.85 5.19 -6.69
N TYR A 39 -6.36 5.38 -5.47
CA TYR A 39 -6.24 4.43 -4.39
C TYR A 39 -7.58 3.82 -3.99
N ASN A 40 -7.73 2.52 -4.25
CA ASN A 40 -8.86 1.71 -3.80
C ASN A 40 -8.54 1.07 -2.46
N ILE A 41 -9.22 1.51 -1.40
CA ILE A 41 -9.09 0.97 -0.03
C ILE A 41 -10.44 0.97 0.69
N PRO A 42 -11.36 0.09 0.34
CA PRO A 42 -12.72 0.08 0.88
C PRO A 42 -12.78 -0.14 2.40
N SER A 43 -11.79 -0.81 2.99
CA SER A 43 -11.68 -0.98 4.44
C SER A 43 -11.52 0.34 5.21
N ARG A 44 -11.06 1.41 4.55
CA ARG A 44 -10.91 2.75 5.14
C ARG A 44 -11.93 3.76 4.63
N THR A 45 -12.24 3.71 3.33
CA THR A 45 -13.18 4.66 2.71
C THR A 45 -14.64 4.28 2.96
N GLY A 46 -14.91 2.99 3.27
CA GLY A 46 -16.25 2.45 3.40
C GLY A 46 -16.98 2.28 2.06
N VAL A 47 -16.30 2.56 0.94
CA VAL A 47 -16.79 2.37 -0.42
C VAL A 47 -15.66 1.92 -1.32
N LYS A 48 -15.93 0.96 -2.20
CA LYS A 48 -14.98 0.57 -3.26
C LYS A 48 -15.11 1.45 -4.48
N ILE A 49 -14.09 1.47 -5.31
CA ILE A 49 -14.16 2.08 -6.64
C ILE A 49 -14.81 1.06 -7.58
N PRO A 50 -15.99 1.36 -8.17
CA PRO A 50 -16.59 0.49 -9.16
C PRO A 50 -15.71 0.38 -10.41
N ILE A 51 -15.67 -0.81 -11.02
CA ILE A 51 -14.84 -1.12 -12.20
C ILE A 51 -15.12 -0.14 -13.35
N GLU A 52 -16.39 0.19 -13.56
CA GLU A 52 -16.82 1.13 -14.60
C GLU A 52 -16.28 2.55 -14.43
N VAL A 53 -15.91 2.96 -13.20
CA VAL A 53 -15.27 4.26 -12.94
C VAL A 53 -13.87 4.27 -13.56
N LEU A 54 -13.09 3.21 -13.36
CA LEU A 54 -11.74 3.12 -13.93
C LEU A 54 -11.77 3.16 -15.46
N GLY A 55 -12.66 2.41 -16.10
CA GLY A 55 -12.82 2.44 -17.55
C GLY A 55 -13.21 3.81 -18.09
N LYS A 56 -14.03 4.60 -17.35
CA LYS A 56 -14.43 5.95 -17.76
C LYS A 56 -13.32 6.98 -17.63
N ILE A 57 -12.39 6.80 -16.70
CA ILE A 57 -11.29 7.74 -16.47
C ILE A 57 -9.96 7.28 -17.08
N GLU A 58 -9.89 6.07 -17.67
CA GLU A 58 -8.65 5.50 -18.21
C GLU A 58 -7.92 6.45 -19.16
N SER A 59 -8.67 7.15 -20.02
CA SER A 59 -8.10 8.09 -21.01
C SER A 59 -7.70 9.45 -20.42
N HIS A 60 -7.90 9.69 -19.13
CA HIS A 60 -7.55 10.98 -18.52
C HIS A 60 -6.03 11.15 -18.47
N LYS A 61 -5.51 12.24 -19.05
CA LYS A 61 -4.05 12.49 -19.22
C LYS A 61 -3.23 12.43 -17.91
N ASN A 62 -3.86 12.69 -16.77
CA ASN A 62 -3.22 12.71 -15.46
C ASN A 62 -3.48 11.40 -14.68
N PHE A 63 -4.23 10.43 -15.21
CA PHE A 63 -4.40 9.12 -14.58
C PHE A 63 -3.17 8.26 -14.86
N TRP A 64 -2.29 8.18 -13.88
CA TRP A 64 -1.01 7.50 -14.02
C TRP A 64 -1.05 6.03 -13.57
N ALA A 65 -1.67 5.73 -12.43
CA ALA A 65 -1.62 4.39 -11.84
C ALA A 65 -2.79 4.14 -10.87
N VAL A 66 -2.97 2.88 -10.51
CA VAL A 66 -3.86 2.46 -9.42
C VAL A 66 -3.04 1.82 -8.30
N LYS A 67 -3.35 2.19 -7.05
CA LYS A 67 -2.98 1.44 -5.84
C LYS A 67 -4.18 0.64 -5.38
N GLU A 68 -4.09 -0.69 -5.49
CA GLU A 68 -5.16 -1.61 -5.14
C GLU A 68 -4.91 -2.23 -3.76
N ALA A 69 -5.83 -2.02 -2.83
CA ALA A 69 -5.78 -2.51 -1.46
C ALA A 69 -7.16 -2.95 -0.94
N SER A 70 -7.98 -3.54 -1.80
CA SER A 70 -9.26 -4.16 -1.40
C SER A 70 -9.06 -5.45 -0.61
N GLY A 71 -7.90 -6.10 -0.76
CA GLY A 71 -7.65 -7.43 -0.22
C GLY A 71 -8.15 -8.56 -1.12
N SER A 72 -8.60 -8.28 -2.36
CA SER A 72 -9.17 -9.26 -3.30
C SER A 72 -8.36 -9.36 -4.58
N ILE A 73 -7.93 -10.59 -4.89
CA ILE A 73 -7.29 -10.90 -6.19
C ILE A 73 -8.26 -10.76 -7.35
N GLU A 74 -9.51 -11.13 -7.14
CA GLU A 74 -10.56 -11.00 -8.15
C GLU A 74 -10.80 -9.53 -8.52
N GLU A 75 -10.86 -8.64 -7.52
CA GLU A 75 -11.01 -7.19 -7.75
C GLU A 75 -9.77 -6.62 -8.44
N TYR A 76 -8.57 -7.06 -8.06
CA TYR A 76 -7.34 -6.72 -8.75
C TYR A 76 -7.39 -7.08 -10.25
N GLN A 77 -7.79 -8.32 -10.57
CA GLN A 77 -7.91 -8.79 -11.95
C GLN A 77 -8.96 -8.02 -12.75
N ALA A 78 -10.09 -7.71 -12.11
CA ALA A 78 -11.14 -6.90 -12.71
C ALA A 78 -10.66 -5.47 -13.03
N PHE A 79 -9.89 -4.86 -12.12
CA PHE A 79 -9.27 -3.55 -12.37
C PHE A 79 -8.26 -3.61 -13.51
N LYS A 80 -7.44 -4.66 -13.56
CA LYS A 80 -6.48 -4.86 -14.65
C LYS A 80 -7.16 -4.99 -16.01
N ALA A 81 -8.32 -5.65 -16.07
CA ALA A 81 -9.11 -5.78 -17.28
C ALA A 81 -9.80 -4.47 -17.69
N ALA A 82 -10.24 -3.66 -16.72
CA ALA A 82 -10.94 -2.39 -16.96
C ALA A 82 -10.01 -1.25 -17.43
N CYS A 83 -8.74 -1.28 -17.04
CA CYS A 83 -7.73 -0.29 -17.42
C CYS A 83 -6.39 -0.98 -17.76
N PRO A 84 -6.31 -1.72 -18.88
CA PRO A 84 -5.16 -2.57 -19.21
C PRO A 84 -3.85 -1.80 -19.42
N ASN A 85 -3.94 -0.53 -19.80
CA ASN A 85 -2.79 0.33 -20.06
C ASN A 85 -2.29 1.07 -18.82
N VAL A 86 -3.04 1.03 -17.70
CA VAL A 86 -2.69 1.71 -16.46
C VAL A 86 -1.93 0.75 -15.53
N PRO A 87 -0.74 1.14 -15.03
CA PRO A 87 -0.01 0.33 -14.06
C PRO A 87 -0.80 0.14 -12.76
N LEU A 88 -0.93 -1.11 -12.31
CA LEU A 88 -1.53 -1.44 -11.02
C LEU A 88 -0.44 -1.82 -10.02
N TYR A 89 -0.45 -1.16 -8.86
CA TYR A 89 0.43 -1.44 -7.73
C TYR A 89 -0.36 -2.11 -6.60
N SER A 90 0.27 -3.08 -5.93
CA SER A 90 -0.27 -3.57 -4.67
C SER A 90 -0.26 -2.45 -3.63
N GLY A 91 -1.34 -2.34 -2.86
CA GLY A 91 -1.40 -1.51 -1.65
C GLY A 91 -1.36 -2.36 -0.38
N ASP A 92 -1.14 -3.67 -0.54
CA ASP A 92 -1.12 -4.67 0.53
C ASP A 92 0.20 -5.45 0.49
N ASP A 93 1.02 -5.26 1.53
CA ASP A 93 2.33 -5.91 1.64
C ASP A 93 2.20 -7.44 1.57
N GLY A 94 1.19 -8.02 2.22
CA GLY A 94 0.99 -9.47 2.31
C GLY A 94 0.46 -10.12 1.03
N LEU A 95 -0.28 -9.37 0.22
CA LEU A 95 -0.83 -9.87 -1.04
C LEU A 95 0.06 -9.62 -2.25
N THR A 96 1.15 -8.87 -2.07
CA THR A 96 2.09 -8.56 -3.16
C THR A 96 2.58 -9.79 -3.94
N PRO A 97 2.93 -10.93 -3.32
CA PRO A 97 3.34 -12.13 -4.06
C PRO A 97 2.26 -12.65 -5.03
N PHE A 98 0.99 -12.55 -4.63
CA PHE A 98 -0.14 -12.99 -5.45
C PHE A 98 -0.47 -11.97 -6.54
N PHE A 99 -0.45 -10.67 -6.22
CA PHE A 99 -0.64 -9.60 -7.20
C PHE A 99 0.49 -9.56 -8.23
N ALA A 100 1.72 -9.90 -7.84
CA ALA A 100 2.83 -10.04 -8.76
C ALA A 100 2.57 -11.12 -9.81
N ARG A 101 2.02 -12.27 -9.41
CA ARG A 101 1.57 -13.32 -10.34
C ARG A 101 0.44 -12.87 -11.27
N ALA A 102 -0.38 -11.92 -10.83
CA ALA A 102 -1.41 -11.29 -11.66
C ALA A 102 -0.90 -10.08 -12.46
N GLY A 103 0.40 -9.80 -12.47
CA GLY A 103 1.04 -8.77 -13.26
C GLY A 103 1.01 -7.38 -12.65
N CYS A 104 1.18 -7.25 -11.32
CA CYS A 104 1.34 -5.95 -10.70
C CYS A 104 2.70 -5.31 -11.01
N SER A 105 2.73 -3.98 -10.97
CA SER A 105 3.92 -3.19 -11.30
C SER A 105 4.83 -2.95 -10.09
N GLY A 106 4.38 -3.28 -8.87
CA GLY A 106 5.13 -3.08 -7.65
C GLY A 106 4.23 -2.93 -6.42
N LEU A 107 4.76 -2.32 -5.37
CA LEU A 107 4.11 -2.19 -4.08
C LEU A 107 4.21 -0.75 -3.54
N VAL A 108 3.10 -0.23 -3.03
CA VAL A 108 3.08 0.98 -2.20
C VAL A 108 2.90 0.54 -0.74
N SER A 109 4.01 0.34 -0.07
CA SER A 109 4.18 -0.45 1.16
C SER A 109 4.01 0.35 2.45
N VAL A 110 3.61 -0.35 3.51
CA VAL A 110 3.75 0.07 4.90
C VAL A 110 5.13 -0.32 5.43
N SER A 111 5.58 -1.53 5.15
CA SER A 111 6.85 -2.10 5.63
C SER A 111 8.09 -1.32 5.15
N ALA A 112 8.01 -0.70 3.97
CA ALA A 112 9.09 0.13 3.42
C ALA A 112 9.46 1.33 4.28
N ASN A 113 8.58 1.80 5.17
CA ASN A 113 8.90 2.87 6.11
C ASN A 113 9.92 2.42 7.18
N VAL A 114 9.98 1.13 7.47
CA VAL A 114 10.85 0.56 8.52
C VAL A 114 12.05 -0.17 7.91
N TRP A 115 11.83 -0.88 6.79
CA TRP A 115 12.82 -1.73 6.12
C TRP A 115 12.90 -1.41 4.61
N PRO A 116 13.31 -0.20 4.20
CA PRO A 116 13.25 0.21 2.80
C PRO A 116 14.00 -0.74 1.85
N GLU A 117 15.26 -1.06 2.17
CA GLU A 117 16.08 -1.92 1.31
C GLU A 117 15.58 -3.38 1.29
N ALA A 118 15.18 -3.90 2.46
CA ALA A 118 14.63 -5.24 2.55
C ALA A 118 13.30 -5.35 1.81
N THR A 119 12.46 -4.30 1.89
CA THR A 119 11.18 -4.26 1.15
C THR A 119 11.40 -4.15 -0.35
N ASN A 120 12.41 -3.41 -0.80
CA ASN A 120 12.77 -3.38 -2.22
C ASN A 120 13.14 -4.79 -2.72
N LEU A 121 14.03 -5.48 -2.02
CA LEU A 121 14.40 -6.85 -2.36
C LEU A 121 13.21 -7.81 -2.31
N TYR A 122 12.32 -7.66 -1.32
CA TYR A 122 11.07 -8.42 -1.25
C TYR A 122 10.21 -8.23 -2.50
N VAL A 123 10.03 -6.99 -2.95
CA VAL A 123 9.25 -6.68 -4.16
C VAL A 123 9.92 -7.27 -5.40
N GLU A 124 11.24 -7.14 -5.56
CA GLU A 124 11.99 -7.73 -6.65
C GLU A 124 11.77 -9.25 -6.73
N LYS A 125 11.86 -9.94 -5.58
CA LYS A 125 11.59 -11.38 -5.49
C LYS A 125 10.13 -11.73 -5.81
N CYS A 126 9.17 -10.92 -5.38
CA CYS A 126 7.76 -11.10 -5.74
C CYS A 126 7.57 -11.01 -7.25
N LEU A 127 8.12 -9.98 -7.89
CA LEU A 127 7.98 -9.73 -9.33
C LEU A 127 8.70 -10.78 -10.17
N SER A 128 9.83 -11.31 -9.73
CA SER A 128 10.55 -12.40 -10.40
C SER A 128 9.95 -13.78 -10.14
N GLY A 129 9.05 -13.90 -9.15
CA GLY A 129 8.45 -15.17 -8.76
C GLY A 129 9.28 -16.03 -7.80
N ASP A 130 10.42 -15.51 -7.30
CA ASP A 130 11.28 -16.16 -6.30
C ASP A 130 10.77 -15.90 -4.87
N THR A 131 9.61 -16.49 -4.52
CA THR A 131 8.91 -16.15 -3.27
C THR A 131 8.98 -17.24 -2.19
N GLU A 132 9.38 -18.45 -2.53
CA GLU A 132 9.16 -19.65 -1.68
C GLU A 132 9.87 -19.53 -0.31
N SER A 133 11.11 -19.07 -0.27
CA SER A 133 11.91 -19.00 0.94
C SER A 133 11.59 -17.81 1.87
N MET A 134 10.80 -16.84 1.42
CA MET A 134 10.58 -15.59 2.16
C MET A 134 9.17 -15.45 2.73
N LEU A 135 8.18 -16.22 2.23
CA LEU A 135 6.76 -16.00 2.56
C LEU A 135 6.48 -16.09 4.06
N ALA A 136 7.04 -17.07 4.77
CA ALA A 136 6.83 -17.22 6.20
C ALA A 136 7.38 -16.02 7.00
N THR A 137 8.64 -15.64 6.74
CA THR A 137 9.31 -14.51 7.41
C THR A 137 8.56 -13.20 7.19
N TRP A 138 8.21 -12.90 5.94
CA TRP A 138 7.49 -11.68 5.59
C TRP A 138 6.05 -11.67 6.09
N SER A 139 5.35 -12.83 6.11
CA SER A 139 4.01 -12.93 6.69
C SER A 139 3.99 -12.54 8.17
N ASP A 140 4.97 -13.01 8.95
CA ASP A 140 5.06 -12.67 10.37
C ASP A 140 5.39 -11.19 10.60
N ALA A 141 6.31 -10.63 9.81
CA ALA A 141 6.66 -9.22 9.87
C ALA A 141 5.48 -8.33 9.50
N ILE A 142 4.76 -8.64 8.42
CA ILE A 142 3.58 -7.90 8.00
C ILE A 142 2.48 -7.96 9.06
N LYS A 143 2.19 -9.14 9.62
CA LYS A 143 1.23 -9.27 10.73
C LYS A 143 1.62 -8.41 11.94
N ALA A 144 2.91 -8.26 12.22
CA ALA A 144 3.37 -7.36 13.29
C ALA A 144 3.15 -5.89 12.93
N MET A 145 3.38 -5.48 11.67
CA MET A 145 3.13 -4.10 11.21
C MET A 145 1.65 -3.72 11.20
N PHE A 146 0.74 -4.69 11.25
CA PHE A 146 -0.72 -4.49 11.31
C PHE A 146 -1.36 -4.97 12.61
N MET A 147 -0.57 -5.20 13.69
CA MET A 147 -1.10 -5.58 15.01
C MET A 147 -1.90 -4.46 15.71
N ALA A 148 -1.76 -3.24 15.23
CA ALA A 148 -2.57 -2.06 15.55
C ALA A 148 -2.78 -1.25 14.26
N PRO A 149 -3.73 -0.29 14.23
CA PRO A 149 -3.97 0.51 13.03
C PRO A 149 -2.70 1.24 12.55
N ASN A 150 -2.37 1.08 11.25
CA ASN A 150 -1.28 1.84 10.64
C ASN A 150 -1.55 3.36 10.75
N PRO A 151 -0.56 4.18 11.17
CA PRO A 151 0.89 3.92 11.25
C PRO A 151 1.42 3.61 12.66
N ILE A 152 0.62 3.13 13.60
CA ILE A 152 1.03 2.95 14.99
C ILE A 152 2.25 2.02 15.11
N PRO A 153 2.22 0.75 14.60
CA PRO A 153 3.36 -0.16 14.72
C PRO A 153 4.64 0.37 14.06
N VAL A 154 4.49 1.01 12.90
CA VAL A 154 5.62 1.63 12.17
C VAL A 154 6.32 2.67 13.03
N LYS A 155 5.57 3.63 13.60
CA LYS A 155 6.17 4.70 14.41
C LYS A 155 6.75 4.18 15.72
N VAL A 156 6.11 3.20 16.33
CA VAL A 156 6.65 2.55 17.54
C VAL A 156 7.96 1.86 17.22
N LEU A 157 8.02 1.05 16.17
CA LEU A 157 9.25 0.34 15.82
C LEU A 157 10.37 1.30 15.38
N LEU A 158 10.08 2.34 14.61
CA LEU A 158 11.09 3.36 14.25
C LEU A 158 11.67 4.07 15.47
N LYS A 159 10.86 4.32 16.50
CA LYS A 159 11.36 4.85 17.77
C LYS A 159 12.25 3.86 18.51
N GLU A 160 11.83 2.59 18.62
CA GLU A 160 12.64 1.55 19.27
C GLU A 160 13.99 1.34 18.55
N LYS A 161 14.01 1.53 17.23
CA LYS A 161 15.24 1.52 16.41
C LYS A 161 16.08 2.80 16.54
N GLY A 162 15.61 3.82 17.23
CA GLY A 162 16.30 5.12 17.34
C GLY A 162 16.32 5.95 16.06
N VAL A 163 15.48 5.61 15.07
CA VAL A 163 15.37 6.34 13.79
C VAL A 163 14.60 7.65 13.97
N ILE A 164 13.63 7.66 14.87
CA ILE A 164 12.85 8.84 15.24
C ILE A 164 12.84 9.01 16.76
N GLU A 165 12.79 10.25 17.23
CA GLU A 165 12.84 10.58 18.66
C GLU A 165 11.56 10.17 19.40
N THR A 166 10.41 10.23 18.73
CA THR A 166 9.12 9.98 19.35
C THR A 166 8.17 9.21 18.44
N SER A 167 7.42 8.28 19.01
CA SER A 167 6.31 7.58 18.36
C SER A 167 4.97 8.32 18.47
N CYS A 168 4.96 9.63 18.75
CA CYS A 168 3.76 10.43 18.87
C CYS A 168 2.90 10.38 17.60
N LEU A 169 1.59 10.30 17.78
CA LEU A 169 0.58 10.26 16.72
C LEU A 169 -0.44 11.39 16.93
N ARG A 170 -1.03 11.87 15.86
CA ARG A 170 -2.17 12.78 15.94
C ARG A 170 -3.43 12.02 16.37
N ALA A 171 -4.22 12.63 17.24
CA ALA A 171 -5.52 12.07 17.62
C ALA A 171 -6.40 11.80 16.36
N PRO A 172 -7.20 10.72 16.36
CA PRO A 172 -7.53 9.83 17.48
C PRO A 172 -6.54 8.68 17.71
N LEU A 173 -5.48 8.55 16.89
CA LEU A 173 -4.51 7.47 17.04
C LEU A 173 -3.59 7.72 18.24
N THR A 174 -3.16 6.63 18.88
CA THR A 174 -2.23 6.68 20.01
C THR A 174 -1.28 5.49 19.99
N ASN A 175 0.00 5.73 20.32
CA ASN A 175 1.01 4.68 20.45
C ASN A 175 0.75 3.74 21.64
N ARG A 176 -0.13 4.12 22.57
CA ARG A 176 -0.53 3.30 23.75
C ARG A 176 -1.31 2.04 23.37
N GLU A 177 -1.76 1.90 22.12
CA GLU A 177 -2.33 0.65 21.59
C GLU A 177 -1.31 -0.50 21.56
N ILE A 178 0.00 -0.18 21.53
CA ILE A 178 1.07 -1.18 21.62
C ILE A 178 1.68 -1.09 23.01
N ARG A 179 1.35 -2.09 23.86
CA ARG A 179 1.83 -2.18 25.23
C ARG A 179 3.16 -2.92 25.36
N ASP A 180 3.44 -3.80 24.41
CA ASP A 180 4.65 -4.61 24.36
C ASP A 180 5.28 -4.52 22.96
N THR A 181 6.52 -4.11 22.91
CA THR A 181 7.28 -3.92 21.65
C THR A 181 8.11 -5.15 21.26
N GLN A 182 8.18 -6.19 22.07
CA GLN A 182 9.04 -7.36 21.84
C GLN A 182 8.73 -8.04 20.50
N ARG A 183 7.44 -8.13 20.13
CA ARG A 183 7.05 -8.69 18.84
C ARG A 183 7.59 -7.88 17.66
N LEU A 184 7.57 -6.55 17.77
CA LEU A 184 8.10 -5.65 16.73
C LEU A 184 9.62 -5.78 16.61
N LEU A 185 10.33 -5.83 17.73
CA LEU A 185 11.78 -6.00 17.75
C LEU A 185 12.20 -7.37 17.20
N LYS A 186 11.45 -8.43 17.54
CA LYS A 186 11.71 -9.78 17.00
C LYS A 186 11.56 -9.84 15.48
N VAL A 187 10.53 -9.23 14.91
CA VAL A 187 10.37 -9.23 13.46
C VAL A 187 11.37 -8.28 12.77
N ASP A 188 11.82 -7.22 13.43
CA ASP A 188 12.91 -6.38 12.93
C ASP A 188 14.20 -7.18 12.77
N GLU A 189 14.55 -7.99 13.77
CA GLU A 189 15.70 -8.90 13.71
C GLU A 189 15.53 -9.94 12.59
N LEU A 190 14.34 -10.54 12.46
CA LEU A 190 14.06 -11.52 11.41
C LEU A 190 14.22 -10.93 10.01
N ILE A 191 13.67 -9.73 9.74
CA ILE A 191 13.79 -9.08 8.43
C ILE A 191 15.22 -8.63 8.16
N THR A 192 15.93 -8.11 9.17
CA THR A 192 17.34 -7.72 9.04
C THR A 192 18.20 -8.93 8.67
N ASN A 193 18.02 -10.06 9.35
CA ASN A 193 18.73 -11.30 9.07
C ASN A 193 18.39 -11.83 7.68
N TRP A 194 17.11 -11.86 7.31
CA TRP A 194 16.67 -12.27 5.99
C TRP A 194 17.30 -11.40 4.89
N TYR A 195 17.31 -10.09 5.07
CA TYR A 195 17.92 -9.16 4.11
C TYR A 195 19.42 -9.44 3.96
N ASN A 196 20.14 -9.56 5.07
CA ASN A 196 21.58 -9.81 5.05
C ASN A 196 21.99 -11.13 4.38
N GLN A 197 21.13 -12.14 4.45
CA GLN A 197 21.32 -13.44 3.79
C GLN A 197 20.98 -13.41 2.30
N ASN A 198 20.13 -12.49 1.85
CA ASN A 198 19.58 -12.48 0.49
C ASN A 198 20.06 -11.31 -0.37
N LYS A 199 20.62 -10.24 0.21
CA LYS A 199 21.22 -9.16 -0.55
C LYS A 199 22.49 -9.68 -1.27
N LYS A 200 22.63 -9.31 -2.54
CA LYS A 200 23.82 -9.63 -3.34
C LYS A 200 24.92 -8.61 -3.09
#